data_348f780456c9d841a75d62b5a96d3b9d
#
_entry.id   348f780456c9d841a75d62b5a96d3b9d
#
_cell.length_a   1.000
_cell.length_b   1.000
_cell.length_c   1.000
_cell.angle_alpha   90.00
_cell.angle_beta   90.00
_cell.angle_gamma   90.00
#
_symmetry.space_group_name_H-M   'P 1'
#
loop_
_entity.id
_entity.type
_entity.pdbx_description
1 polymer ?
#
loop_
_entity_poly.entity_id
_entity_poly.type
_entity_poly.pdbx_seq_one_letter_code
_entity_poly.pdbx_strand_id
1 'polypeptide(L)'
;MVANMFELGEQPYSEADAEWDAFVAAHPRGSLLQTTNWARLKSRFGWSTQRVWMRRDGRLVGGAQILFRSVALGIVKLGYVPHGPLVDWDDAEQVDVLFNHIDQAAYSRGAGMVKIEPRIWRQEMGPEEWEALYRRHGCVPSPDTIQPPRTIVLDLRPAEDEILGRMKQKTRYNIRLAEKKGVTVRQGTAADLPAFNRLMLITGQRDNFGVHDSNYYRAAYELFAPQNAALWLAEYEGRPLAGVMVFASGHSAAYLYGASSDEERQRMPAYAAQWAAIRWAKARGCATYDMWGVPDAEEPELEAAFTDNQHGLWPVYRFKRGFGGEVVRTVGAADRVYNKLLHRIYTRRRGQH
;
A
#
# COMPACT_ATOMS: atom_id res chain seq x y z
N MET A 1 -9.17 10.84 -40.35
CA MET A 1 -9.95 10.62 -39.13
C MET A 1 -9.42 9.31 -38.52
N VAL A 2 -8.53 9.42 -37.54
CA VAL A 2 -8.16 8.25 -36.73
C VAL A 2 -9.39 7.94 -35.91
N ALA A 3 -10.06 6.81 -36.16
CA ALA A 3 -11.14 6.35 -35.32
C ALA A 3 -10.62 6.32 -33.88
N ASN A 4 -11.36 6.86 -32.92
CA ASN A 4 -11.03 6.80 -31.52
C ASN A 4 -10.89 5.32 -31.14
N MET A 5 -9.65 4.85 -31.03
CA MET A 5 -9.33 3.45 -30.75
C MET A 5 -9.72 3.08 -29.31
N PHE A 6 -10.02 4.09 -28.48
CA PHE A 6 -10.43 3.92 -27.10
C PHE A 6 -11.77 4.58 -26.79
N GLU A 7 -12.63 3.85 -26.12
CA GLU A 7 -13.79 4.36 -25.42
C GLU A 7 -13.35 4.87 -24.04
N LEU A 8 -13.64 6.12 -23.74
CA LEU A 8 -13.28 6.78 -22.50
C LEU A 8 -14.50 7.00 -21.61
N GLY A 9 -14.35 6.81 -20.32
CA GLY A 9 -15.40 7.12 -19.38
C GLY A 9 -14.85 7.56 -18.03
N GLU A 10 -15.64 8.33 -17.31
CA GLU A 10 -15.38 8.70 -15.93
C GLU A 10 -16.62 8.42 -15.08
N GLN A 11 -16.39 8.02 -13.84
CA GLN A 11 -17.47 7.85 -12.89
C GLN A 11 -17.08 8.47 -11.56
N PRO A 12 -17.98 9.26 -10.94
CA PRO A 12 -17.89 9.46 -9.52
C PRO A 12 -18.01 8.09 -8.86
N TYR A 13 -17.30 7.88 -7.78
CA TYR A 13 -17.38 6.68 -6.99
C TYR A 13 -18.86 6.27 -6.77
N SER A 14 -19.26 5.12 -7.28
CA SER A 14 -20.55 4.47 -7.03
C SER A 14 -20.39 3.12 -6.29
N GLU A 15 -21.48 2.57 -5.79
CA GLU A 15 -21.50 1.60 -4.72
C GLU A 15 -20.79 0.26 -4.93
N ALA A 16 -20.65 -0.28 -6.07
CA ALA A 16 -19.86 -1.49 -6.32
C ALA A 16 -19.53 -1.54 -7.81
N ASP A 17 -18.28 -1.44 -8.13
CA ASP A 17 -17.82 -1.63 -9.47
C ASP A 17 -17.06 -2.94 -9.57
N ALA A 18 -17.81 -4.03 -9.77
CA ALA A 18 -17.25 -5.37 -9.85
C ALA A 18 -16.30 -5.51 -11.06
N GLU A 19 -16.61 -4.82 -12.17
CA GLU A 19 -15.76 -4.84 -13.35
C GLU A 19 -14.43 -4.13 -13.10
N TRP A 20 -14.48 -2.96 -12.45
CA TRP A 20 -13.27 -2.26 -12.06
C TRP A 20 -12.41 -3.09 -11.10
N ASP A 21 -13.01 -3.66 -10.06
CA ASP A 21 -12.27 -4.47 -9.10
C ASP A 21 -11.70 -5.75 -9.73
N ALA A 22 -12.41 -6.36 -10.70
CA ALA A 22 -11.90 -7.47 -11.49
C ALA A 22 -10.72 -7.04 -12.38
N PHE A 23 -10.80 -5.87 -13.03
CA PHE A 23 -9.69 -5.30 -13.79
C PHE A 23 -8.47 -5.04 -12.90
N VAL A 24 -8.67 -4.40 -11.74
CA VAL A 24 -7.58 -4.17 -10.77
C VAL A 24 -6.96 -5.49 -10.31
N ALA A 25 -7.78 -6.50 -10.02
CA ALA A 25 -7.31 -7.80 -9.55
C ALA A 25 -6.50 -8.57 -10.62
N ALA A 26 -6.86 -8.42 -11.89
CA ALA A 26 -6.21 -9.08 -13.02
C ALA A 26 -4.96 -8.33 -13.52
N HIS A 27 -4.87 -7.01 -13.26
CA HIS A 27 -3.77 -6.19 -13.78
C HIS A 27 -2.44 -6.56 -13.11
N PRO A 28 -1.32 -6.73 -13.85
CA PRO A 28 -0.01 -7.11 -13.28
C PRO A 28 0.46 -6.19 -12.15
N ARG A 29 0.18 -4.89 -12.25
CA ARG A 29 0.49 -3.86 -11.24
C ARG A 29 -0.72 -3.48 -10.39
N GLY A 30 -1.75 -4.34 -10.37
CA GLY A 30 -2.96 -4.12 -9.58
C GLY A 30 -2.64 -3.98 -8.09
N SER A 31 -3.37 -3.09 -7.42
CA SER A 31 -3.12 -2.77 -6.03
C SER A 31 -4.41 -2.56 -5.27
N LEU A 32 -4.40 -2.97 -4.00
CA LEU A 32 -5.44 -2.65 -3.02
C LEU A 32 -5.84 -1.16 -3.06
N LEU A 33 -4.89 -0.25 -3.31
CA LEU A 33 -5.10 1.20 -3.29
C LEU A 33 -5.90 1.71 -4.50
N GLN A 34 -6.09 0.86 -5.52
CA GLN A 34 -6.92 1.14 -6.69
C GLN A 34 -8.31 0.48 -6.61
N THR A 35 -8.62 -0.28 -5.54
CA THR A 35 -9.91 -0.97 -5.39
C THR A 35 -11.04 -0.03 -4.98
N THR A 36 -12.28 -0.47 -5.26
CA THR A 36 -13.50 0.20 -4.82
C THR A 36 -13.56 0.38 -3.31
N ASN A 37 -13.20 -0.65 -2.55
CA ASN A 37 -13.22 -0.56 -1.09
C ASN A 37 -12.19 0.42 -0.54
N TRP A 38 -11.06 0.61 -1.23
CA TRP A 38 -10.12 1.67 -0.87
C TRP A 38 -10.70 3.07 -1.08
N ALA A 39 -11.39 3.30 -2.20
CA ALA A 39 -12.12 4.55 -2.44
C ALA A 39 -13.15 4.81 -1.32
N ARG A 40 -13.94 3.77 -0.98
CA ARG A 40 -14.92 3.83 0.12
C ARG A 40 -14.27 4.20 1.44
N LEU A 41 -13.16 3.54 1.77
CA LEU A 41 -12.40 3.84 2.98
C LEU A 41 -11.97 5.32 2.99
N LYS A 42 -11.33 5.77 1.92
CA LYS A 42 -10.81 7.14 1.85
C LYS A 42 -11.92 8.20 1.85
N SER A 43 -13.06 7.90 1.25
CA SER A 43 -14.22 8.82 1.25
C SER A 43 -14.79 9.06 2.65
N ARG A 44 -14.70 8.09 3.55
CA ARG A 44 -15.10 8.26 4.96
C ARG A 44 -14.17 9.18 5.75
N PHE A 45 -12.96 9.46 5.20
CA PHE A 45 -11.90 10.23 5.89
C PHE A 45 -11.44 11.46 5.10
N GLY A 46 -12.39 12.16 4.47
CA GLY A 46 -12.18 13.49 3.88
C GLY A 46 -11.54 13.51 2.50
N TRP A 47 -11.55 12.38 1.79
CA TRP A 47 -11.22 12.33 0.36
C TRP A 47 -12.49 12.22 -0.47
N SER A 48 -12.53 12.85 -1.62
CA SER A 48 -13.47 12.50 -2.68
C SER A 48 -12.75 11.67 -3.74
N THR A 49 -13.47 10.80 -4.44
CA THR A 49 -12.85 9.88 -5.40
C THR A 49 -13.50 10.01 -6.76
N GLN A 50 -12.71 9.81 -7.79
CA GLN A 50 -13.18 9.72 -9.17
C GLN A 50 -12.35 8.65 -9.87
N ARG A 51 -12.99 7.86 -10.73
CA ARG A 51 -12.31 6.95 -11.64
C ARG A 51 -12.35 7.50 -13.03
N VAL A 52 -11.25 7.30 -13.74
CA VAL A 52 -11.15 7.42 -15.18
C VAL A 52 -10.75 6.08 -15.73
N TRP A 53 -11.33 5.69 -16.85
CA TRP A 53 -11.05 4.41 -17.47
C TRP A 53 -11.08 4.51 -18.99
N MET A 54 -10.42 3.56 -19.64
CA MET A 54 -10.44 3.41 -21.09
C MET A 54 -10.68 1.95 -21.47
N ARG A 55 -11.45 1.77 -22.55
CA ARG A 55 -11.75 0.48 -23.13
C ARG A 55 -11.23 0.42 -24.56
N ARG A 56 -10.80 -0.75 -24.95
CA ARG A 56 -10.54 -1.14 -26.33
C ARG A 56 -11.37 -2.38 -26.61
N ASP A 57 -12.18 -2.37 -27.69
CA ASP A 57 -13.09 -3.47 -28.05
C ASP A 57 -14.01 -3.90 -26.89
N GLY A 58 -14.56 -2.93 -26.16
CA GLY A 58 -15.46 -3.17 -25.03
C GLY A 58 -14.79 -3.67 -23.74
N ARG A 59 -13.48 -3.91 -23.71
CA ARG A 59 -12.73 -4.39 -22.52
C ARG A 59 -11.95 -3.26 -21.87
N LEU A 60 -11.97 -3.22 -20.54
CA LEU A 60 -11.08 -2.31 -19.78
C LEU A 60 -9.62 -2.66 -20.07
N VAL A 61 -8.85 -1.67 -20.54
CA VAL A 61 -7.42 -1.81 -20.84
C VAL A 61 -6.57 -0.86 -20.02
N GLY A 62 -7.17 0.15 -19.37
CA GLY A 62 -6.46 1.06 -18.49
C GLY A 62 -7.40 1.93 -17.68
N GLY A 63 -6.86 2.54 -16.63
CA GLY A 63 -7.61 3.48 -15.81
C GLY A 63 -6.87 3.90 -14.54
N ALA A 64 -7.49 4.83 -13.81
CA ALA A 64 -6.96 5.34 -12.56
C ALA A 64 -8.08 5.67 -11.58
N GLN A 65 -7.93 5.26 -10.33
CA GLN A 65 -8.69 5.79 -9.22
C GLN A 65 -7.95 7.00 -8.65
N ILE A 66 -8.55 8.17 -8.74
CA ILE A 66 -7.98 9.43 -8.29
C ILE A 66 -8.65 9.83 -6.99
N LEU A 67 -7.85 10.07 -5.96
CA LEU A 67 -8.29 10.58 -4.67
C LEU A 67 -8.08 12.10 -4.66
N PHE A 68 -9.12 12.88 -4.36
CA PHE A 68 -9.05 14.33 -4.26
C PHE A 68 -9.25 14.79 -2.82
N ARG A 69 -8.40 15.70 -2.36
CA ARG A 69 -8.52 16.29 -1.04
C ARG A 69 -8.31 17.80 -1.11
N SER A 70 -9.20 18.53 -0.43
CA SER A 70 -9.00 19.96 -0.22
C SER A 70 -7.96 20.20 0.88
N VAL A 71 -7.02 21.08 0.61
CA VAL A 71 -5.97 21.52 1.53
C VAL A 71 -5.98 23.06 1.62
N ALA A 72 -5.22 23.64 2.54
CA ALA A 72 -5.15 25.09 2.73
C ALA A 72 -6.53 25.74 2.87
N LEU A 73 -7.32 25.28 3.86
CA LEU A 73 -8.69 25.79 4.16
C LEU A 73 -9.67 25.67 2.98
N GLY A 74 -9.49 24.69 2.12
CA GLY A 74 -10.37 24.44 0.97
C GLY A 74 -10.01 25.19 -0.30
N ILE A 75 -9.01 26.07 -0.27
CA ILE A 75 -8.61 26.89 -1.43
C ILE A 75 -7.92 26.04 -2.51
N VAL A 76 -7.23 24.97 -2.13
CA VAL A 76 -6.48 24.11 -3.04
C VAL A 76 -6.99 22.69 -2.96
N LYS A 77 -7.27 22.09 -4.11
CA LYS A 77 -7.55 20.68 -4.21
C LYS A 77 -6.34 19.96 -4.81
N LEU A 78 -5.91 18.90 -4.14
CA LEU A 78 -4.86 17.99 -4.61
C LEU A 78 -5.51 16.69 -5.07
N GLY A 79 -5.08 16.19 -6.23
CA GLY A 79 -5.35 14.85 -6.71
C GLY A 79 -4.21 13.90 -6.35
N TYR A 80 -4.53 12.63 -6.16
CA TYR A 80 -3.55 11.58 -5.88
C TYR A 80 -3.97 10.26 -6.50
N VAL A 81 -3.08 9.65 -7.25
CA VAL A 81 -3.25 8.34 -7.89
C VAL A 81 -2.32 7.34 -7.20
N PRO A 82 -2.80 6.66 -6.11
CA PRO A 82 -1.99 5.72 -5.34
C PRO A 82 -1.78 4.42 -6.12
N HIS A 83 -0.54 3.97 -6.27
CA HIS A 83 -0.19 2.76 -7.01
C HIS A 83 -0.84 2.64 -8.41
N GLY A 84 -0.99 3.78 -9.07
CA GLY A 84 -1.56 3.89 -10.41
C GLY A 84 -0.93 5.06 -11.18
N PRO A 85 -1.39 5.28 -12.43
CA PRO A 85 -2.47 4.59 -13.11
C PRO A 85 -2.15 3.13 -13.48
N LEU A 86 -3.20 2.35 -13.70
CA LEU A 86 -3.11 0.98 -14.21
C LEU A 86 -3.21 1.03 -15.73
N VAL A 87 -2.10 0.82 -16.40
CA VAL A 87 -1.96 0.92 -17.86
C VAL A 87 -0.79 0.06 -18.32
N ASP A 88 -0.79 -0.33 -19.58
CA ASP A 88 0.42 -0.83 -20.22
C ASP A 88 1.37 0.34 -20.49
N TRP A 89 2.44 0.44 -19.69
CA TRP A 89 3.41 1.53 -19.76
C TRP A 89 4.29 1.48 -21.01
N ASP A 90 4.32 0.35 -21.73
CA ASP A 90 5.04 0.18 -22.98
C ASP A 90 4.18 0.63 -24.19
N ASP A 91 2.85 0.77 -24.03
CA ASP A 91 1.93 1.32 -25.02
C ASP A 91 1.83 2.85 -24.84
N ALA A 92 2.67 3.61 -25.54
CA ALA A 92 2.72 5.05 -25.43
C ALA A 92 1.37 5.74 -25.74
N GLU A 93 0.55 5.19 -26.64
CA GLU A 93 -0.77 5.72 -26.97
C GLU A 93 -1.73 5.56 -25.79
N GLN A 94 -1.74 4.38 -25.16
CA GLN A 94 -2.55 4.16 -23.96
C GLN A 94 -2.17 5.14 -22.85
N VAL A 95 -0.88 5.34 -22.63
CA VAL A 95 -0.37 6.26 -21.60
C VAL A 95 -0.82 7.68 -21.90
N ASP A 96 -0.64 8.17 -23.13
CA ASP A 96 -1.05 9.51 -23.56
C ASP A 96 -2.55 9.75 -23.36
N VAL A 97 -3.37 8.82 -23.82
CA VAL A 97 -4.84 8.88 -23.69
C VAL A 97 -5.26 8.93 -22.23
N LEU A 98 -4.69 8.05 -21.40
CA LEU A 98 -5.05 7.98 -19.98
C LEU A 98 -4.61 9.23 -19.21
N PHE A 99 -3.41 9.77 -19.47
CA PHE A 99 -2.95 11.01 -18.84
C PHE A 99 -3.83 12.21 -19.21
N ASN A 100 -4.24 12.32 -20.49
CA ASN A 100 -5.20 13.35 -20.91
C ASN A 100 -6.55 13.20 -20.18
N HIS A 101 -7.01 11.99 -19.94
CA HIS A 101 -8.25 11.74 -19.22
C HIS A 101 -8.12 12.06 -17.71
N ILE A 102 -6.97 11.78 -17.10
CA ILE A 102 -6.64 12.22 -15.74
C ILE A 102 -6.66 13.75 -15.64
N ASP A 103 -6.15 14.47 -16.66
CA ASP A 103 -6.18 15.93 -16.72
C ASP A 103 -7.60 16.45 -16.73
N GLN A 104 -8.47 15.89 -17.57
CA GLN A 104 -9.87 16.31 -17.64
C GLN A 104 -10.57 16.13 -16.28
N ALA A 105 -10.36 14.99 -15.62
CA ALA A 105 -10.86 14.74 -14.29
C ALA A 105 -10.29 15.73 -13.25
N ALA A 106 -9.01 16.07 -13.33
CA ALA A 106 -8.38 17.05 -12.46
C ALA A 106 -8.94 18.47 -12.66
N TYR A 107 -9.11 18.89 -13.91
CA TYR A 107 -9.71 20.19 -14.24
C TYR A 107 -11.16 20.28 -13.77
N SER A 108 -11.98 19.26 -14.02
CA SER A 108 -13.38 19.22 -13.60
C SER A 108 -13.55 19.34 -12.07
N ARG A 109 -12.54 18.88 -11.33
CA ARG A 109 -12.50 18.94 -9.86
C ARG A 109 -11.80 20.19 -9.32
N GLY A 110 -11.20 21.03 -10.17
CA GLY A 110 -10.42 22.20 -9.76
C GLY A 110 -9.15 21.83 -9.00
N ALA A 111 -8.51 20.74 -9.39
CA ALA A 111 -7.25 20.33 -8.77
C ALA A 111 -6.08 21.20 -9.24
N GLY A 112 -5.23 21.65 -8.32
CA GLY A 112 -4.00 22.40 -8.64
C GLY A 112 -2.85 21.51 -9.09
N MET A 113 -2.88 20.24 -8.73
CA MET A 113 -1.95 19.18 -9.16
C MET A 113 -2.54 17.81 -8.93
N VAL A 114 -1.98 16.81 -9.63
CA VAL A 114 -2.20 15.38 -9.34
C VAL A 114 -0.84 14.72 -9.14
N LYS A 115 -0.66 14.08 -7.99
CA LYS A 115 0.50 13.22 -7.72
C LYS A 115 0.23 11.84 -8.31
N ILE A 116 1.13 11.38 -9.16
CA ILE A 116 1.14 10.05 -9.78
C ILE A 116 2.20 9.21 -9.07
N GLU A 117 1.78 8.09 -8.50
CA GLU A 117 2.66 7.23 -7.71
C GLU A 117 2.46 5.76 -8.13
N PRO A 118 3.06 5.34 -9.27
CA PRO A 118 2.83 4.02 -9.83
C PRO A 118 3.55 2.93 -9.03
N ARG A 119 2.99 1.72 -9.03
CA ARG A 119 3.64 0.54 -8.45
C ARG A 119 4.52 -0.13 -9.51
N ILE A 120 5.58 0.55 -9.90
CA ILE A 120 6.62 0.06 -10.79
C ILE A 120 7.89 -0.08 -9.97
N TRP A 121 8.53 -1.24 -10.02
CA TRP A 121 9.77 -1.46 -9.31
C TRP A 121 10.96 -0.93 -10.12
N ARG A 122 11.99 -0.41 -9.44
CA ARG A 122 13.21 0.07 -10.10
C ARG A 122 13.95 -0.99 -10.93
N GLN A 123 13.71 -2.27 -10.62
CA GLN A 123 14.24 -3.39 -11.41
C GLN A 123 13.50 -3.58 -12.74
N GLU A 124 12.23 -3.12 -12.84
CA GLU A 124 11.42 -3.18 -14.06
C GLU A 124 11.62 -1.94 -14.94
N MET A 125 11.80 -0.77 -14.32
CA MET A 125 12.01 0.51 -14.99
C MET A 125 13.04 1.34 -14.20
N GLY A 126 14.14 1.70 -14.84
CA GLY A 126 15.19 2.50 -14.22
C GLY A 126 14.76 3.93 -13.89
N PRO A 127 15.49 4.63 -13.00
CA PRO A 127 15.14 6.01 -12.63
C PRO A 127 15.16 6.98 -13.83
N GLU A 128 16.12 6.82 -14.75
CA GLU A 128 16.27 7.66 -15.95
C GLU A 128 15.13 7.42 -16.93
N GLU A 129 14.73 6.16 -17.12
CA GLU A 129 13.61 5.77 -17.96
C GLU A 129 12.29 6.31 -17.41
N TRP A 130 12.08 6.17 -16.10
CA TRP A 130 10.92 6.77 -15.42
C TRP A 130 10.93 8.30 -15.57
N GLU A 131 12.07 8.95 -15.41
CA GLU A 131 12.18 10.39 -15.60
C GLU A 131 11.84 10.82 -17.03
N ALA A 132 12.34 10.13 -18.02
CA ALA A 132 12.04 10.41 -19.42
C ALA A 132 10.54 10.23 -19.71
N LEU A 133 9.93 9.16 -19.14
CA LEU A 133 8.53 8.86 -19.30
C LEU A 133 7.63 9.94 -18.70
N TYR A 134 7.79 10.27 -17.41
CA TYR A 134 6.90 11.25 -16.79
C TYR A 134 7.09 12.67 -17.35
N ARG A 135 8.31 13.04 -17.78
CA ARG A 135 8.57 14.32 -18.44
C ARG A 135 7.90 14.43 -19.81
N ARG A 136 7.92 13.35 -20.59
CA ARG A 136 7.18 13.26 -21.88
C ARG A 136 5.70 13.61 -21.69
N HIS A 137 5.10 13.15 -20.59
CA HIS A 137 3.70 13.42 -20.25
C HIS A 137 3.50 14.70 -19.43
N GLY A 138 4.48 15.62 -19.41
CA GLY A 138 4.37 16.95 -18.79
C GLY A 138 4.32 16.93 -17.26
N CYS A 139 4.76 15.85 -16.63
CA CYS A 139 4.94 15.79 -15.19
C CYS A 139 6.33 16.31 -14.78
N VAL A 140 6.46 16.69 -13.51
CA VAL A 140 7.71 17.08 -12.88
C VAL A 140 8.03 16.10 -11.74
N PRO A 141 9.30 15.97 -11.29
CA PRO A 141 9.61 15.11 -10.15
C PRO A 141 8.88 15.58 -8.91
N SER A 142 8.31 14.63 -8.18
CA SER A 142 7.67 14.92 -6.89
C SER A 142 8.74 15.01 -5.78
N PRO A 143 8.62 15.95 -4.83
CA PRO A 143 9.57 16.08 -3.73
C PRO A 143 9.48 14.92 -2.74
N ASP A 144 8.36 14.22 -2.69
CA ASP A 144 8.08 13.15 -1.74
C ASP A 144 7.13 12.09 -2.32
N THR A 145 7.07 10.94 -1.66
CA THR A 145 6.04 9.91 -1.88
C THR A 145 5.05 9.91 -0.72
N ILE A 146 3.81 9.49 -0.99
CA ILE A 146 2.79 9.29 0.06
C ILE A 146 2.87 7.85 0.58
N GLN A 147 3.08 6.88 -0.32
CA GLN A 147 3.36 5.51 0.08
C GLN A 147 4.86 5.33 0.34
N PRO A 148 5.23 4.43 1.26
CA PRO A 148 6.64 4.08 1.43
C PRO A 148 7.23 3.62 0.09
N PRO A 149 8.31 4.25 -0.40
CA PRO A 149 8.86 3.89 -1.70
C PRO A 149 9.60 2.55 -1.68
N ARG A 150 10.02 2.08 -0.51
CA ARG A 150 10.76 0.83 -0.33
C ARG A 150 9.99 -0.14 0.55
N THR A 151 9.95 -1.40 0.17
CA THR A 151 9.29 -2.48 0.89
C THR A 151 10.05 -3.79 0.77
N ILE A 152 9.54 -4.85 1.43
CA ILE A 152 10.01 -6.23 1.27
C ILE A 152 8.86 -7.06 0.73
N VAL A 153 9.07 -7.75 -0.39
CA VAL A 153 8.07 -8.61 -1.03
C VAL A 153 8.47 -10.07 -0.88
N LEU A 154 7.61 -10.87 -0.29
CA LEU A 154 7.77 -12.32 -0.17
C LEU A 154 7.08 -13.01 -1.35
N ASP A 155 7.74 -14.00 -1.93
CA ASP A 155 7.13 -14.94 -2.88
C ASP A 155 6.38 -16.03 -2.10
N LEU A 156 5.06 -16.13 -2.33
CA LEU A 156 4.19 -17.13 -1.67
C LEU A 156 3.90 -18.35 -2.53
N ARG A 157 4.39 -18.44 -3.75
CA ARG A 157 4.16 -19.58 -4.67
C ARG A 157 4.72 -20.90 -4.13
N PRO A 158 5.91 -20.93 -3.52
CA PRO A 158 6.48 -22.16 -2.99
C PRO A 158 5.67 -22.77 -1.83
N ALA A 159 5.96 -24.01 -1.46
CA ALA A 159 5.38 -24.67 -0.29
C ALA A 159 5.71 -23.92 1.01
N GLU A 160 4.88 -24.09 2.06
CA GLU A 160 5.06 -23.37 3.34
C GLU A 160 6.45 -23.63 3.96
N ASP A 161 6.94 -24.88 3.88
CA ASP A 161 8.26 -25.23 4.40
C ASP A 161 9.39 -24.52 3.66
N GLU A 162 9.24 -24.29 2.36
CA GLU A 162 10.21 -23.55 1.57
C GLU A 162 10.16 -22.06 1.92
N ILE A 163 8.97 -21.48 2.08
CA ILE A 163 8.81 -20.10 2.54
C ILE A 163 9.47 -19.93 3.91
N LEU A 164 9.22 -20.85 4.85
CA LEU A 164 9.91 -20.88 6.14
C LEU A 164 11.43 -20.99 5.97
N GLY A 165 11.89 -21.86 5.07
CA GLY A 165 13.31 -22.06 4.78
C GLY A 165 14.04 -20.79 4.36
N ARG A 166 13.36 -19.91 3.60
CA ARG A 166 13.89 -18.61 3.13
C ARG A 166 13.97 -17.54 4.23
N MET A 167 13.32 -17.75 5.39
CA MET A 167 13.39 -16.82 6.54
C MET A 167 14.75 -16.92 7.23
N LYS A 168 15.19 -15.82 7.86
CA LYS A 168 16.37 -15.85 8.74
C LYS A 168 16.15 -16.86 9.88
N GLN A 169 17.22 -17.57 10.29
CA GLN A 169 17.16 -18.62 11.32
C GLN A 169 16.46 -18.15 12.61
N LYS A 170 16.77 -16.93 13.06
CA LYS A 170 16.16 -16.33 14.26
C LYS A 170 14.64 -16.16 14.12
N THR A 171 14.14 -15.83 12.94
CA THR A 171 12.70 -15.69 12.69
C THR A 171 11.99 -17.04 12.78
N ARG A 172 12.52 -18.07 12.14
CA ARG A 172 12.00 -19.45 12.27
C ARG A 172 11.98 -19.93 13.72
N TYR A 173 13.06 -19.64 14.44
CA TYR A 173 13.15 -19.97 15.86
C TYR A 173 12.07 -19.22 16.65
N ASN A 174 11.89 -17.91 16.44
CA ASN A 174 10.91 -17.09 17.16
C ASN A 174 9.45 -17.51 16.89
N ILE A 175 9.13 -17.92 15.67
CA ILE A 175 7.80 -18.47 15.34
C ILE A 175 7.51 -19.71 16.19
N ARG A 176 8.45 -20.67 16.23
CA ARG A 176 8.32 -21.90 17.03
C ARG A 176 8.35 -21.63 18.53
N LEU A 177 9.15 -20.64 18.94
CA LEU A 177 9.26 -20.26 20.35
C LEU A 177 7.95 -19.67 20.88
N ALA A 178 7.22 -18.91 20.08
CA ALA A 178 5.93 -18.37 20.47
C ALA A 178 4.96 -19.48 20.87
N GLU A 179 4.81 -20.49 20.04
CA GLU A 179 4.00 -21.68 20.34
C GLU A 179 4.45 -22.40 21.61
N LYS A 180 5.77 -22.68 21.73
CA LYS A 180 6.34 -23.34 22.93
C LYS A 180 6.11 -22.53 24.21
N LYS A 181 6.02 -21.21 24.11
CA LYS A 181 5.75 -20.31 25.26
C LYS A 181 4.26 -20.05 25.48
N GLY A 182 3.36 -20.84 24.86
CA GLY A 182 1.93 -20.80 25.10
C GLY A 182 1.20 -19.65 24.38
N VAL A 183 1.84 -19.03 23.38
CA VAL A 183 1.14 -18.06 22.51
C VAL A 183 0.24 -18.82 21.56
N THR A 184 -1.05 -18.48 21.57
CA THR A 184 -2.06 -18.97 20.62
C THR A 184 -2.34 -17.91 19.58
N VAL A 185 -2.65 -18.32 18.35
CA VAL A 185 -3.00 -17.38 17.27
C VAL A 185 -4.38 -17.72 16.74
N ARG A 186 -5.24 -16.72 16.67
CA ARG A 186 -6.59 -16.87 16.09
C ARG A 186 -6.90 -15.74 15.12
N GLN A 187 -7.84 -16.01 14.24
CA GLN A 187 -8.44 -14.95 13.44
C GLN A 187 -9.38 -14.12 14.33
N GLY A 188 -9.22 -12.82 14.28
CA GLY A 188 -10.06 -11.86 15.01
C GLY A 188 -11.34 -11.55 14.25
N THR A 189 -12.27 -10.98 14.98
CA THR A 189 -13.58 -10.50 14.50
C THR A 189 -13.71 -8.99 14.71
N ALA A 190 -14.84 -8.41 14.33
CA ALA A 190 -15.13 -7.01 14.61
C ALA A 190 -15.12 -6.68 16.12
N ALA A 191 -15.45 -7.64 16.97
CA ALA A 191 -15.42 -7.50 18.43
C ALA A 191 -13.99 -7.30 18.99
N ASP A 192 -12.97 -7.71 18.25
CA ASP A 192 -11.58 -7.60 18.65
C ASP A 192 -10.92 -6.25 18.25
N LEU A 193 -11.60 -5.45 17.44
CA LEU A 193 -11.04 -4.16 16.97
C LEU A 193 -10.68 -3.20 18.11
N PRO A 194 -11.42 -3.10 19.22
CA PRO A 194 -10.99 -2.28 20.36
C PRO A 194 -9.65 -2.74 20.96
N ALA A 195 -9.43 -4.06 21.05
CA ALA A 195 -8.15 -4.60 21.52
C ALA A 195 -7.02 -4.32 20.54
N PHE A 196 -7.25 -4.53 19.24
CA PHE A 196 -6.28 -4.18 18.19
C PHE A 196 -5.92 -2.69 18.22
N ASN A 197 -6.91 -1.81 18.36
CA ASN A 197 -6.66 -0.37 18.45
C ASN A 197 -5.79 0.00 19.67
N ARG A 198 -6.01 -0.63 20.83
CA ARG A 198 -5.12 -0.43 22.00
C ARG A 198 -3.68 -0.83 21.70
N LEU A 199 -3.48 -1.97 21.03
CA LEU A 199 -2.14 -2.41 20.60
C LEU A 199 -1.51 -1.40 19.62
N MET A 200 -2.28 -0.84 18.67
CA MET A 200 -1.81 0.19 17.74
C MET A 200 -1.35 1.44 18.46
N LEU A 201 -2.09 1.91 19.48
CA LEU A 201 -1.72 3.08 20.29
C LEU A 201 -0.41 2.83 21.05
N ILE A 202 -0.28 1.67 21.71
CA ILE A 202 0.96 1.29 22.42
C ILE A 202 2.15 1.28 21.45
N THR A 203 1.98 0.65 20.29
CA THR A 203 3.03 0.54 19.27
C THR A 203 3.41 1.91 18.71
N GLY A 204 2.43 2.77 18.40
CA GLY A 204 2.68 4.11 17.87
C GLY A 204 3.42 5.00 18.87
N GLN A 205 3.08 4.92 20.15
CA GLN A 205 3.78 5.64 21.24
C GLN A 205 5.23 5.14 21.41
N ARG A 206 5.41 3.81 21.46
CA ARG A 206 6.74 3.21 21.63
C ARG A 206 7.68 3.54 20.47
N ASP A 207 7.19 3.40 19.25
CA ASP A 207 8.01 3.46 18.02
C ASP A 207 7.95 4.84 17.34
N ASN A 208 7.28 5.82 18.00
CA ASN A 208 7.16 7.23 17.60
C ASN A 208 6.66 7.42 16.17
N PHE A 209 5.56 6.75 15.82
CA PHE A 209 4.90 6.96 14.53
C PHE A 209 3.39 7.23 14.69
N GLY A 210 2.83 7.97 13.72
CA GLY A 210 1.41 8.29 13.70
C GLY A 210 0.54 7.05 13.42
N VAL A 211 -0.47 6.86 14.25
CA VAL A 211 -1.49 5.82 14.05
C VAL A 211 -2.82 6.47 13.63
N HIS A 212 -3.62 5.72 12.90
CA HIS A 212 -4.99 6.15 12.60
C HIS A 212 -5.87 6.06 13.85
N ASP A 213 -6.97 6.77 13.86
CA ASP A 213 -7.98 6.60 14.90
C ASP A 213 -8.72 5.24 14.79
N SER A 214 -9.44 4.88 15.86
CA SER A 214 -10.15 3.60 15.94
C SER A 214 -11.22 3.42 14.85
N ASN A 215 -11.85 4.52 14.39
CA ASN A 215 -12.88 4.46 13.36
C ASN A 215 -12.28 4.11 12.01
N TYR A 216 -11.03 4.52 11.76
CA TYR A 216 -10.32 4.16 10.53
C TYR A 216 -10.07 2.65 10.44
N TYR A 217 -9.54 2.02 11.51
CA TYR A 217 -9.31 0.57 11.53
C TYR A 217 -10.61 -0.22 11.46
N ARG A 218 -11.66 0.27 12.12
CA ARG A 218 -13.00 -0.31 12.04
C ARG A 218 -13.54 -0.25 10.62
N ALA A 219 -13.51 0.92 9.98
CA ALA A 219 -13.96 1.09 8.60
C ALA A 219 -13.16 0.23 7.61
N ALA A 220 -11.83 0.13 7.79
CA ALA A 220 -11.00 -0.74 6.97
C ALA A 220 -11.40 -2.21 7.13
N TYR A 221 -11.58 -2.69 8.36
CA TYR A 221 -12.03 -4.06 8.60
C TYR A 221 -13.40 -4.32 7.99
N GLU A 222 -14.41 -3.47 8.26
CA GLU A 222 -15.78 -3.63 7.77
C GLU A 222 -15.89 -3.65 6.24
N LEU A 223 -15.07 -2.85 5.55
CA LEU A 223 -15.10 -2.78 4.09
C LEU A 223 -14.39 -3.96 3.40
N PHE A 224 -13.39 -4.54 4.04
CA PHE A 224 -12.56 -5.56 3.39
C PHE A 224 -12.73 -6.97 3.95
N ALA A 225 -13.07 -7.14 5.22
CA ALA A 225 -13.26 -8.46 5.82
C ALA A 225 -14.70 -8.99 5.59
N PRO A 226 -14.84 -10.33 5.50
CA PRO A 226 -13.79 -11.35 5.54
C PRO A 226 -13.19 -11.64 4.16
N GLN A 227 -13.71 -11.04 3.08
CA GLN A 227 -13.35 -11.40 1.71
C GLN A 227 -11.91 -11.03 1.38
N ASN A 228 -11.51 -9.81 1.70
CA ASN A 228 -10.24 -9.22 1.26
C ASN A 228 -9.35 -8.74 2.41
N ALA A 229 -9.73 -9.00 3.66
CA ALA A 229 -8.89 -8.73 4.82
C ALA A 229 -9.09 -9.77 5.93
N ALA A 230 -8.05 -9.92 6.76
CA ALA A 230 -8.13 -10.66 8.01
C ALA A 230 -7.36 -9.92 9.11
N LEU A 231 -7.91 -9.98 10.32
CA LEU A 231 -7.22 -9.61 11.55
C LEU A 231 -6.70 -10.89 12.22
N TRP A 232 -5.41 -10.97 12.47
CA TRP A 232 -4.78 -12.07 13.20
C TRP A 232 -4.31 -11.57 14.56
N LEU A 233 -4.71 -12.24 15.64
CA LEU A 233 -4.32 -11.92 17.01
C LEU A 233 -3.48 -13.05 17.59
N ALA A 234 -2.33 -12.70 18.16
CA ALA A 234 -1.53 -13.58 18.98
C ALA A 234 -1.78 -13.26 20.45
N GLU A 235 -2.20 -14.27 21.20
CA GLU A 235 -2.69 -14.14 22.58
C GLU A 235 -1.91 -15.05 23.54
N TYR A 236 -1.80 -14.60 24.78
CA TYR A 236 -1.33 -15.40 25.89
C TYR A 236 -2.32 -15.27 27.06
N GLU A 237 -2.80 -16.39 27.60
CA GLU A 237 -3.81 -16.42 28.66
C GLU A 237 -5.04 -15.55 28.34
N GLY A 238 -5.52 -15.60 27.07
CA GLY A 238 -6.67 -14.83 26.61
C GLY A 238 -6.43 -13.32 26.42
N ARG A 239 -5.18 -12.84 26.62
CA ARG A 239 -4.82 -11.44 26.42
C ARG A 239 -4.12 -11.24 25.07
N PRO A 240 -4.64 -10.37 24.18
CA PRO A 240 -3.98 -10.04 22.93
C PRO A 240 -2.62 -9.34 23.18
N LEU A 241 -1.55 -9.93 22.66
CA LEU A 241 -0.17 -9.41 22.75
C LEU A 241 0.33 -8.82 21.44
N ALA A 242 -0.19 -9.31 20.30
CA ALA A 242 0.12 -8.75 18.99
C ALA A 242 -1.06 -8.92 18.04
N GLY A 243 -1.15 -8.04 17.05
CA GLY A 243 -2.18 -8.11 16.02
C GLY A 243 -1.63 -7.69 14.66
N VAL A 244 -2.13 -8.35 13.62
CA VAL A 244 -1.81 -8.05 12.21
C VAL A 244 -3.11 -7.97 11.44
N MET A 245 -3.34 -6.84 10.77
CA MET A 245 -4.43 -6.71 9.79
C MET A 245 -3.80 -6.71 8.39
N VAL A 246 -4.09 -7.79 7.66
CA VAL A 246 -3.59 -8.07 6.31
C VAL A 246 -4.71 -7.93 5.31
N PHE A 247 -4.38 -7.45 4.12
CA PHE A 247 -5.32 -7.23 3.01
C PHE A 247 -4.86 -7.98 1.77
N ALA A 248 -5.81 -8.52 1.01
CA ALA A 248 -5.55 -9.19 -0.26
C ALA A 248 -6.28 -8.46 -1.40
N SER A 249 -5.64 -8.37 -2.55
CA SER A 249 -6.22 -7.85 -3.79
C SER A 249 -5.57 -8.56 -4.98
N GLY A 250 -6.37 -9.21 -5.83
CA GLY A 250 -5.85 -10.03 -6.91
C GLY A 250 -4.88 -11.09 -6.41
N HIS A 251 -3.68 -11.10 -6.98
CA HIS A 251 -2.62 -12.07 -6.65
C HIS A 251 -1.65 -11.58 -5.55
N SER A 252 -1.93 -10.48 -4.87
CA SER A 252 -1.04 -9.95 -3.84
C SER A 252 -1.77 -9.67 -2.52
N ALA A 253 -1.04 -9.83 -1.41
CA ALA A 253 -1.47 -9.39 -0.11
C ALA A 253 -0.51 -8.34 0.44
N ALA A 254 -1.01 -7.47 1.34
CA ALA A 254 -0.24 -6.41 1.96
C ALA A 254 -0.45 -6.35 3.47
N TYR A 255 0.65 -6.26 4.21
CA TYR A 255 0.69 -6.04 5.64
C TYR A 255 0.62 -4.54 5.94
N LEU A 256 -0.59 -3.98 6.05
CA LEU A 256 -0.77 -2.55 6.26
C LEU A 256 -0.71 -2.12 7.72
N TYR A 257 -1.29 -2.91 8.62
CA TYR A 257 -1.38 -2.52 10.03
C TYR A 257 -0.95 -3.66 10.92
N GLY A 258 -0.03 -3.39 11.82
CA GLY A 258 0.44 -4.33 12.80
C GLY A 258 0.91 -3.68 14.07
N ALA A 259 0.65 -4.37 15.16
CA ALA A 259 0.91 -3.85 16.49
C ALA A 259 1.33 -4.94 17.46
N SER A 260 2.02 -4.54 18.51
CA SER A 260 2.40 -5.43 19.61
C SER A 260 2.43 -4.70 20.94
N SER A 261 2.03 -5.40 21.99
CA SER A 261 2.18 -4.97 23.38
C SER A 261 3.66 -4.87 23.79
N ASP A 262 3.92 -4.14 24.84
CA ASP A 262 5.21 -4.14 25.55
C ASP A 262 5.33 -5.30 26.54
N GLU A 263 4.18 -5.92 26.89
CA GLU A 263 4.12 -7.06 27.78
C GLU A 263 4.51 -8.34 27.05
N GLU A 264 5.12 -9.28 27.77
CA GLU A 264 5.41 -10.65 27.33
C GLU A 264 6.16 -10.75 25.97
N ARG A 265 6.93 -9.72 25.60
CA ARG A 265 7.66 -9.64 24.32
C ARG A 265 8.61 -10.82 24.09
N GLN A 266 9.14 -11.38 25.19
CA GLN A 266 10.00 -12.58 25.17
C GLN A 266 9.28 -13.85 24.69
N ARG A 267 7.95 -13.81 24.56
CA ARG A 267 7.15 -14.89 23.95
C ARG A 267 7.05 -14.79 22.43
N MET A 268 7.58 -13.73 21.82
CA MET A 268 7.61 -13.52 20.35
C MET A 268 6.24 -13.49 19.65
N PRO A 269 5.16 -12.90 20.24
CA PRO A 269 3.80 -12.99 19.70
C PRO A 269 3.67 -12.38 18.30
N ALA A 270 4.41 -11.30 18.00
CA ALA A 270 4.38 -10.65 16.69
C ALA A 270 4.83 -11.58 15.54
N TYR A 271 5.79 -12.48 15.81
CA TYR A 271 6.26 -13.45 14.80
C TYR A 271 5.18 -14.48 14.49
N ALA A 272 4.45 -14.95 15.50
CA ALA A 272 3.37 -15.90 15.32
C ALA A 272 2.17 -15.28 14.55
N ALA A 273 1.75 -14.06 14.91
CA ALA A 273 0.68 -13.34 14.21
C ALA A 273 1.04 -13.07 12.75
N GLN A 274 2.29 -12.64 12.48
CA GLN A 274 2.75 -12.37 11.12
C GLN A 274 2.81 -13.63 10.28
N TRP A 275 3.27 -14.75 10.84
CA TRP A 275 3.29 -16.03 10.14
C TRP A 275 1.87 -16.51 9.80
N ALA A 276 0.91 -16.36 10.70
CA ALA A 276 -0.48 -16.69 10.42
C ALA A 276 -1.06 -15.82 9.28
N ALA A 277 -0.73 -14.52 9.23
CA ALA A 277 -1.15 -13.64 8.15
C ALA A 277 -0.54 -14.04 6.79
N ILE A 278 0.73 -14.45 6.76
CA ILE A 278 1.41 -14.96 5.56
C ILE A 278 0.73 -16.24 5.06
N ARG A 279 0.44 -17.20 5.96
CA ARG A 279 -0.27 -18.44 5.62
C ARG A 279 -1.68 -18.18 5.09
N TRP A 280 -2.40 -17.24 5.69
CA TRP A 280 -3.72 -16.84 5.21
C TRP A 280 -3.66 -16.28 3.79
N ALA A 281 -2.70 -15.41 3.49
CA ALA A 281 -2.53 -14.86 2.16
C ALA A 281 -2.22 -15.96 1.12
N LYS A 282 -1.33 -16.89 1.47
CA LYS A 282 -1.02 -18.06 0.64
C LYS A 282 -2.25 -18.94 0.39
N ALA A 283 -3.02 -19.26 1.43
CA ALA A 283 -4.22 -20.08 1.33
C ALA A 283 -5.32 -19.43 0.44
N ARG A 284 -5.28 -18.11 0.27
CA ARG A 284 -6.15 -17.35 -0.64
C ARG A 284 -5.63 -17.28 -2.08
N GLY A 285 -4.51 -17.92 -2.38
CA GLY A 285 -3.92 -17.93 -3.72
C GLY A 285 -3.10 -16.69 -4.06
N CYS A 286 -2.74 -15.86 -3.06
CA CYS A 286 -1.82 -14.75 -3.31
C CYS A 286 -0.43 -15.29 -3.69
N ALA A 287 0.13 -14.77 -4.77
CA ALA A 287 1.48 -15.11 -5.22
C ALA A 287 2.54 -14.31 -4.46
N THR A 288 2.20 -13.13 -3.93
CA THR A 288 3.12 -12.24 -3.23
C THR A 288 2.52 -11.71 -1.93
N TYR A 289 3.43 -11.40 -0.98
CA TYR A 289 3.08 -10.74 0.28
C TYR A 289 3.99 -9.55 0.50
N ASP A 290 3.41 -8.35 0.44
CA ASP A 290 4.10 -7.09 0.65
C ASP A 290 4.13 -6.76 2.14
N MET A 291 5.33 -6.76 2.73
CA MET A 291 5.53 -6.42 4.14
C MET A 291 5.34 -4.93 4.41
N TRP A 292 5.10 -4.12 3.38
CA TRP A 292 4.96 -2.66 3.44
C TRP A 292 6.22 -1.94 3.94
N GLY A 293 6.16 -0.62 4.07
CA GLY A 293 7.27 0.28 4.26
C GLY A 293 8.43 -0.16 5.15
N VAL A 294 9.62 0.07 4.63
CA VAL A 294 10.91 -0.01 5.34
C VAL A 294 11.68 1.29 5.09
N PRO A 295 12.80 1.55 5.78
CA PRO A 295 13.60 2.74 5.51
C PRO A 295 14.01 2.84 4.03
N ASP A 296 13.96 4.05 3.47
CA ASP A 296 14.37 4.29 2.08
C ASP A 296 15.89 4.53 2.00
N ALA A 297 16.64 3.48 2.26
CA ALA A 297 18.09 3.42 2.12
C ALA A 297 18.48 2.27 1.19
N GLU A 298 19.64 2.33 0.56
CA GLU A 298 20.09 1.25 -0.34
C GLU A 298 20.36 -0.04 0.46
N GLU A 299 20.22 -1.21 -0.19
CA GLU A 299 20.30 -2.50 0.50
C GLU A 299 21.62 -2.72 1.27
N PRO A 300 22.81 -2.30 0.73
CA PRO A 300 24.05 -2.39 1.49
C PRO A 300 24.02 -1.58 2.81
N GLU A 301 23.40 -0.40 2.80
CA GLU A 301 23.23 0.44 3.98
C GLU A 301 22.23 -0.19 4.96
N LEU A 302 21.11 -0.71 4.44
CA LEU A 302 20.12 -1.41 5.23
C LEU A 302 20.70 -2.63 5.96
N GLU A 303 21.54 -3.41 5.29
CA GLU A 303 22.18 -4.58 5.90
C GLU A 303 23.34 -4.18 6.85
N ALA A 304 24.12 -3.13 6.53
CA ALA A 304 25.17 -2.63 7.40
C ALA A 304 24.64 -2.05 8.71
N ALA A 305 23.54 -1.29 8.65
CA ALA A 305 22.90 -0.70 9.83
C ALA A 305 21.87 -1.63 10.51
N PHE A 306 21.81 -2.89 10.09
CA PHE A 306 20.80 -3.86 10.53
C PHE A 306 20.64 -4.00 12.04
N THR A 307 21.75 -3.91 12.81
CA THR A 307 21.73 -4.06 14.28
C THR A 307 21.81 -2.74 15.01
N ASP A 308 22.39 -1.72 14.42
CA ASP A 308 22.92 -0.56 15.15
C ASP A 308 21.91 0.59 15.19
N ASN A 309 21.10 0.76 14.16
CA ASN A 309 20.12 1.82 14.10
C ASN A 309 18.81 1.42 14.80
N GLN A 310 18.39 2.23 15.79
CA GLN A 310 17.21 1.97 16.62
C GLN A 310 16.08 3.00 16.37
N HIS A 311 16.26 3.94 15.42
CA HIS A 311 15.31 5.03 15.20
C HIS A 311 14.40 4.79 13.99
N GLY A 312 13.21 5.38 14.00
CA GLY A 312 12.26 5.35 12.88
C GLY A 312 11.87 3.93 12.45
N LEU A 313 11.98 3.64 11.17
CA LEU A 313 11.58 2.34 10.60
C LEU A 313 12.65 1.23 10.73
N TRP A 314 13.83 1.49 11.32
CA TRP A 314 14.90 0.49 11.41
C TRP A 314 14.56 -0.74 12.26
N PRO A 315 13.92 -0.61 13.44
CA PRO A 315 13.44 -1.77 14.20
C PRO A 315 12.40 -2.58 13.41
N VAL A 316 11.55 -1.89 12.64
CA VAL A 316 10.55 -2.51 11.77
C VAL A 316 11.22 -3.23 10.61
N TYR A 317 12.27 -2.66 10.01
CA TYR A 317 13.06 -3.31 8.97
C TYR A 317 13.66 -4.64 9.45
N ARG A 318 14.30 -4.67 10.62
CA ARG A 318 14.83 -5.91 11.20
C ARG A 318 13.79 -7.00 11.35
N PHE A 319 12.61 -6.64 11.84
CA PHE A 319 11.49 -7.57 11.97
C PHE A 319 11.07 -8.11 10.61
N LYS A 320 10.76 -7.24 9.66
CA LYS A 320 10.27 -7.60 8.32
C LYS A 320 11.30 -8.39 7.52
N ARG A 321 12.58 -7.94 7.51
CA ARG A 321 13.68 -8.60 6.80
C ARG A 321 13.93 -10.03 7.29
N GLY A 322 13.56 -10.30 8.54
CA GLY A 322 13.63 -11.63 9.13
C GLY A 322 12.76 -12.66 8.43
N PHE A 323 11.63 -12.27 7.85
CA PHE A 323 10.73 -13.16 7.12
C PHE A 323 11.22 -13.50 5.71
N GLY A 324 12.38 -13.00 5.30
CA GLY A 324 12.93 -13.22 3.96
C GLY A 324 12.36 -12.21 2.95
N GLY A 325 12.29 -12.63 1.69
CA GLY A 325 11.82 -11.79 0.61
C GLY A 325 12.88 -10.87 0.02
N GLU A 326 12.48 -10.15 -1.00
CA GLU A 326 13.31 -9.23 -1.75
C GLU A 326 13.02 -7.79 -1.30
N VAL A 327 14.06 -7.00 -1.07
CA VAL A 327 13.96 -5.57 -0.84
C VAL A 327 13.77 -4.89 -2.19
N VAL A 328 12.63 -4.28 -2.39
CA VAL A 328 12.30 -3.61 -3.65
C VAL A 328 11.99 -2.14 -3.41
N ARG A 329 12.25 -1.30 -4.43
CA ARG A 329 11.94 0.13 -4.40
C ARG A 329 11.13 0.51 -5.64
N THR A 330 10.07 1.31 -5.44
CA THR A 330 9.33 1.90 -6.56
C THR A 330 10.17 2.98 -7.27
N VAL A 331 9.81 3.28 -8.49
CA VAL A 331 10.41 4.37 -9.27
C VAL A 331 10.21 5.75 -8.62
N GLY A 332 9.26 5.87 -7.66
CA GLY A 332 8.92 7.10 -6.98
C GLY A 332 7.66 7.76 -7.55
N ALA A 333 7.48 9.03 -7.22
CA ALA A 333 6.31 9.81 -7.62
C ALA A 333 6.66 10.91 -8.62
N ALA A 334 5.68 11.28 -9.44
CA ALA A 334 5.73 12.46 -10.31
C ALA A 334 4.50 13.32 -10.09
N ASP A 335 4.65 14.64 -10.21
CA ASP A 335 3.57 15.60 -10.04
C ASP A 335 3.14 16.16 -11.40
N ARG A 336 1.85 16.02 -11.71
CA ARG A 336 1.22 16.70 -12.84
C ARG A 336 0.66 18.02 -12.36
N VAL A 337 1.23 19.14 -12.85
CA VAL A 337 1.04 20.46 -12.25
C VAL A 337 0.13 21.32 -13.12
N TYR A 338 -1.02 21.74 -12.57
CA TYR A 338 -1.99 22.63 -13.22
C TYR A 338 -1.87 24.06 -12.71
N ASN A 339 -1.42 24.26 -11.45
CA ASN A 339 -1.17 25.55 -10.84
C ASN A 339 0.23 25.62 -10.26
N LYS A 340 1.13 26.30 -10.97
CA LYS A 340 2.56 26.42 -10.60
C LYS A 340 2.79 27.10 -9.26
N LEU A 341 1.94 28.09 -8.88
CA LEU A 341 2.07 28.79 -7.61
C LEU A 341 1.75 27.86 -6.44
N LEU A 342 0.66 27.11 -6.56
CA LEU A 342 0.24 26.14 -5.55
C LEU A 342 1.27 25.02 -5.40
N HIS A 343 1.80 24.52 -6.50
CA HIS A 343 2.86 23.50 -6.47
C HIS A 343 4.13 24.00 -5.76
N ARG A 344 4.56 25.26 -6.01
CA ARG A 344 5.71 25.85 -5.29
C ARG A 344 5.47 25.94 -3.77
N ILE A 345 4.25 26.29 -3.35
CA ILE A 345 3.88 26.35 -1.93
C ILE A 345 3.91 24.93 -1.33
N TYR A 346 3.38 23.96 -2.04
CA TYR A 346 3.38 22.55 -1.63
C TYR A 346 4.81 22.04 -1.45
N THR A 347 5.68 22.20 -2.44
CA THR A 347 7.06 21.70 -2.43
C THR A 347 7.91 22.34 -1.35
N ARG A 348 7.75 23.67 -1.09
CA ARG A 348 8.47 24.36 -0.02
C ARG A 348 8.14 23.83 1.37
N ARG A 349 6.89 23.47 1.61
CA ARG A 349 6.46 22.91 2.92
C ARG A 349 6.95 21.49 3.15
N ARG A 350 7.13 20.72 2.09
CA ARG A 350 7.59 19.31 2.17
C ARG A 350 9.11 19.18 2.18
N GLY A 351 9.84 20.08 1.55
CA GLY A 351 11.31 20.09 1.56
C GLY A 351 11.95 20.59 2.87
N GLN A 352 11.11 20.93 3.88
CA GLN A 352 11.57 21.35 5.23
C GLN A 352 11.41 20.23 6.28
N HIS A 353 11.04 19.03 5.87
CA HIS A 353 10.90 17.83 6.71
C HIS A 353 11.74 16.68 6.13
#